data_db044a458ebd8bc126151b8690c159aa
#
_entry.id   db044a458ebd8bc126151b8690c159aa
#
_cell.length_a   1.000
_cell.length_b   1.000
_cell.length_c   1.000
_cell.angle_alpha   90.00
_cell.angle_beta   90.00
_cell.angle_gamma   90.00
#
_symmetry.space_group_name_H-M   'P 1'
#
loop_
_entity.id
_entity.type
_entity.pdbx_description
1 polymer ?
#
loop_
_entity_poly.entity_id
_entity_poly.type
_entity_poly.pdbx_seq_one_letter_code
_entity_poly.pdbx_strand_id
1 'polypeptide(L)'
;MTTSFTAIEDIILQDDIRGMKALRAHMKDGWLDSSAQLLLDHPGKILIVTGFYILRASEPETDGPPGAVAIGEALKALGNTVAYVTDAPCMTSMRAIAGDDEVIEFPITTHNESLKFAHDLLAEHAPSALISIERAGLVGDGTYRNWKGLDFSEHNAKIDHMFEQHPYSVGIGDGGNEIGMGNMRHVIPDIENLPDDPCTTT
;
A
#
# COMPACT_ATOMS: atom_id res chain seq x y z
N MET A 1 -12.78 -17.94 -22.74
CA MET A 1 -11.48 -17.28 -22.98
C MET A 1 -11.02 -16.75 -21.65
N THR A 2 -9.87 -17.24 -21.17
CA THR A 2 -9.23 -16.66 -19.98
C THR A 2 -8.88 -15.21 -20.33
N THR A 3 -9.34 -14.27 -19.53
CA THR A 3 -8.98 -12.86 -19.76
C THR A 3 -7.49 -12.68 -19.52
N SER A 4 -6.87 -11.66 -20.12
CA SER A 4 -5.47 -11.32 -19.91
C SER A 4 -5.15 -11.12 -18.42
N PHE A 5 -6.08 -10.56 -17.65
CA PHE A 5 -5.95 -10.30 -16.21
C PHE A 5 -5.92 -11.59 -15.38
N THR A 6 -6.76 -12.60 -15.67
CA THR A 6 -6.72 -13.90 -14.98
C THR A 6 -5.35 -14.58 -15.17
N ALA A 7 -4.74 -14.46 -16.34
CA ALA A 7 -3.39 -14.97 -16.58
C ALA A 7 -2.33 -14.25 -15.76
N ILE A 8 -2.47 -12.92 -15.55
CA ILE A 8 -1.57 -12.14 -14.69
C ILE A 8 -1.76 -12.57 -13.23
N GLU A 9 -3.01 -12.70 -12.75
CA GLU A 9 -3.32 -13.20 -11.40
C GLU A 9 -2.69 -14.55 -11.13
N ASP A 10 -2.73 -15.48 -12.11
CA ASP A 10 -2.11 -16.79 -11.99
C ASP A 10 -0.58 -16.72 -11.88
N ILE A 11 0.05 -15.76 -12.56
CA ILE A 11 1.50 -15.57 -12.53
C ILE A 11 1.95 -14.94 -11.19
N ILE A 12 1.30 -13.88 -10.73
CA ILE A 12 1.69 -13.18 -9.49
C ILE A 12 1.45 -14.02 -8.23
N LEU A 13 0.53 -14.98 -8.28
CA LEU A 13 0.25 -15.93 -7.20
C LEU A 13 0.99 -17.26 -7.38
N GLN A 14 1.90 -17.36 -8.36
CA GLN A 14 2.75 -18.52 -8.54
C GLN A 14 3.83 -18.55 -7.45
N ASP A 15 4.13 -19.74 -6.94
CA ASP A 15 5.16 -19.96 -5.91
C ASP A 15 4.93 -19.17 -4.60
N ASP A 16 3.66 -18.89 -4.28
CA ASP A 16 3.27 -18.24 -3.03
C ASP A 16 3.72 -19.06 -1.80
N ILE A 17 4.58 -18.44 -0.98
CA ILE A 17 5.12 -19.04 0.25
C ILE A 17 4.45 -18.52 1.52
N ARG A 18 3.63 -17.47 1.43
CA ARG A 18 2.97 -16.82 2.58
C ARG A 18 1.51 -17.21 2.74
N GLY A 19 0.88 -17.79 1.73
CA GLY A 19 -0.54 -18.15 1.77
C GLY A 19 -1.48 -17.16 1.10
N MET A 20 -0.94 -16.10 0.46
CA MET A 20 -1.74 -15.09 -0.24
C MET A 20 -2.63 -15.66 -1.33
N LYS A 21 -2.21 -16.76 -1.97
CA LYS A 21 -3.03 -17.48 -2.96
C LYS A 21 -4.35 -17.98 -2.40
N ALA A 22 -4.40 -18.32 -1.11
CA ALA A 22 -5.62 -18.74 -0.44
C ALA A 22 -6.66 -17.62 -0.35
N LEU A 23 -6.22 -16.35 -0.24
CA LEU A 23 -7.11 -15.18 -0.23
C LEU A 23 -7.91 -15.05 -1.53
N ARG A 24 -7.36 -15.51 -2.66
CA ARG A 24 -8.04 -15.41 -3.96
C ARG A 24 -9.44 -16.04 -3.96
N ALA A 25 -9.64 -17.11 -3.21
CA ALA A 25 -10.94 -17.77 -3.11
C ALA A 25 -12.02 -16.90 -2.41
N HIS A 26 -11.59 -15.85 -1.69
CA HIS A 26 -12.44 -14.93 -0.94
C HIS A 26 -12.56 -13.56 -1.61
N MET A 27 -11.81 -13.32 -2.68
CA MET A 27 -11.90 -12.10 -3.47
C MET A 27 -12.96 -12.25 -4.57
N LYS A 28 -13.49 -11.11 -5.01
CA LYS A 28 -14.37 -11.08 -6.18
C LYS A 28 -13.56 -11.43 -7.44
N ASP A 29 -14.19 -12.14 -8.36
CA ASP A 29 -13.60 -12.40 -9.68
C ASP A 29 -13.22 -11.08 -10.37
N GLY A 30 -12.04 -11.03 -11.00
CA GLY A 30 -11.55 -9.87 -11.70
C GLY A 30 -11.13 -8.72 -10.78
N TRP A 31 -10.63 -9.04 -9.59
CA TRP A 31 -10.15 -8.03 -8.63
C TRP A 31 -9.01 -7.18 -9.20
N LEU A 32 -8.11 -7.75 -9.99
CA LEU A 32 -7.03 -7.01 -10.65
C LEU A 32 -7.57 -6.06 -11.73
N ASP A 33 -8.51 -6.54 -12.55
CA ASP A 33 -9.20 -5.72 -13.56
C ASP A 33 -9.95 -4.56 -12.91
N SER A 34 -10.69 -4.84 -11.82
CA SER A 34 -11.43 -3.83 -11.06
C SER A 34 -10.51 -2.77 -10.45
N SER A 35 -9.34 -3.17 -9.94
CA SER A 35 -8.34 -2.24 -9.40
C SER A 35 -7.75 -1.35 -10.49
N ALA A 36 -7.41 -1.92 -11.63
CA ALA A 36 -6.93 -1.15 -12.77
C ALA A 36 -8.02 -0.20 -13.30
N GLN A 37 -9.26 -0.67 -13.41
CA GLN A 37 -10.38 0.13 -13.88
C GLN A 37 -10.68 1.31 -12.95
N LEU A 38 -10.58 1.11 -11.62
CA LEU A 38 -10.73 2.20 -10.65
C LEU A 38 -9.76 3.36 -10.95
N LEU A 39 -8.51 3.06 -11.24
CA LEU A 39 -7.51 4.09 -11.55
C LEU A 39 -7.78 4.77 -12.90
N LEU A 40 -8.25 4.01 -13.90
CA LEU A 40 -8.62 4.54 -15.21
C LEU A 40 -9.86 5.45 -15.16
N ASP A 41 -10.80 5.15 -14.27
CA ASP A 41 -12.04 5.94 -14.09
C ASP A 41 -11.80 7.23 -13.29
N HIS A 42 -10.67 7.33 -12.59
CA HIS A 42 -10.31 8.49 -11.75
C HIS A 42 -8.98 9.12 -12.21
N PRO A 43 -8.92 9.66 -13.45
CA PRO A 43 -7.70 10.30 -13.94
C PRO A 43 -7.42 11.60 -13.19
N GLY A 44 -6.14 11.93 -13.04
CA GLY A 44 -5.71 13.17 -12.41
C GLY A 44 -4.37 13.04 -11.68
N LYS A 45 -4.26 13.64 -10.49
CA LYS A 45 -3.11 13.44 -9.62
C LYS A 45 -3.31 12.18 -8.77
N ILE A 46 -2.36 11.26 -8.82
CA ILE A 46 -2.37 10.03 -8.04
C ILE A 46 -1.22 10.07 -7.02
N LEU A 47 -1.52 9.85 -5.76
CA LEU A 47 -0.51 9.69 -4.72
C LEU A 47 -0.23 8.20 -4.52
N ILE A 48 1.05 7.81 -4.65
CA ILE A 48 1.50 6.44 -4.45
C ILE A 48 2.28 6.38 -3.14
N VAL A 49 1.77 5.58 -2.21
CA VAL A 49 2.34 5.39 -0.88
C VAL A 49 3.16 4.11 -0.88
N THR A 50 4.38 4.15 -0.36
CA THR A 50 5.24 2.97 -0.25
C THR A 50 6.24 3.10 0.90
N GLY A 51 6.92 2.01 1.21
CA GLY A 51 8.01 1.93 2.17
C GLY A 51 7.64 1.14 3.43
N PHE A 52 8.49 0.19 3.76
CA PHE A 52 8.36 -0.68 4.92
C PHE A 52 9.69 -0.78 5.68
N TYR A 53 9.64 -0.61 7.00
CA TYR A 53 10.84 -0.68 7.84
C TYR A 53 11.06 -2.09 8.37
N ILE A 54 12.26 -2.63 8.16
CA ILE A 54 12.65 -3.98 8.59
C ILE A 54 13.40 -3.90 9.91
N LEU A 55 12.72 -4.19 11.02
CA LEU A 55 13.29 -4.14 12.38
C LEU A 55 14.64 -4.86 12.51
N ARG A 56 14.74 -6.06 11.94
CA ARG A 56 15.97 -6.87 12.03
C ARG A 56 17.18 -6.25 11.34
N ALA A 57 16.92 -5.53 10.24
CA ALA A 57 17.96 -4.86 9.47
C ALA A 57 18.24 -3.45 9.99
N SER A 58 17.30 -2.85 10.71
CA SER A 58 17.28 -1.43 11.08
C SER A 58 17.35 -0.52 9.85
N GLU A 59 16.75 -0.96 8.74
CA GLU A 59 16.79 -0.30 7.44
C GLU A 59 15.42 -0.46 6.72
N PRO A 60 15.08 0.41 5.78
CA PRO A 60 13.91 0.23 4.93
C PRO A 60 14.08 -0.97 4.00
N GLU A 61 12.98 -1.60 3.69
CA GLU A 61 12.93 -2.66 2.68
C GLU A 61 13.17 -2.09 1.27
N THR A 62 13.77 -2.90 0.41
CA THR A 62 13.99 -2.54 -1.00
C THR A 62 12.81 -2.93 -1.89
N ASP A 63 11.87 -3.67 -1.35
CA ASP A 63 10.58 -3.98 -1.97
C ASP A 63 9.63 -2.79 -1.89
N GLY A 64 8.61 -2.75 -2.73
CA GLY A 64 7.66 -1.64 -2.81
C GLY A 64 8.13 -0.45 -3.65
N PRO A 65 9.19 0.29 -3.30
CA PRO A 65 9.59 1.48 -4.03
C PRO A 65 9.80 1.30 -5.54
N PRO A 66 10.48 0.25 -6.05
CA PRO A 66 10.59 0.02 -7.49
C PRO A 66 9.24 -0.25 -8.17
N GLY A 67 8.36 -1.00 -7.49
CA GLY A 67 6.98 -1.23 -7.95
C GLY A 67 6.17 0.06 -8.01
N ALA A 68 6.31 0.92 -7.00
CA ALA A 68 5.67 2.24 -6.96
C ALA A 68 6.09 3.10 -8.16
N VAL A 69 7.39 3.14 -8.49
CA VAL A 69 7.90 3.86 -9.66
C VAL A 69 7.39 3.24 -10.96
N ALA A 70 7.39 1.92 -11.09
CA ALA A 70 6.89 1.25 -12.29
C ALA A 70 5.40 1.56 -12.55
N ILE A 71 4.58 1.54 -11.51
CA ILE A 71 3.16 1.93 -11.59
C ILE A 71 3.04 3.43 -11.91
N GLY A 72 3.85 4.28 -11.27
CA GLY A 72 3.88 5.71 -11.51
C GLY A 72 4.19 6.04 -12.98
N GLU A 73 5.20 5.40 -13.58
CA GLU A 73 5.53 5.56 -14.99
C GLU A 73 4.40 5.13 -15.94
N ALA A 74 3.73 4.01 -15.61
CA ALA A 74 2.58 3.56 -16.39
C ALA A 74 1.42 4.57 -16.31
N LEU A 75 1.14 5.11 -15.13
CA LEU A 75 0.09 6.12 -14.93
C LEU A 75 0.41 7.43 -15.64
N LYS A 76 1.67 7.88 -15.63
CA LYS A 76 2.12 9.06 -16.39
C LYS A 76 1.98 8.85 -17.89
N ALA A 77 2.29 7.66 -18.39
CA ALA A 77 2.08 7.32 -19.81
C ALA A 77 0.59 7.36 -20.22
N LEU A 78 -0.32 7.20 -19.26
CA LEU A 78 -1.78 7.36 -19.44
C LEU A 78 -2.27 8.80 -19.21
N GLY A 79 -1.37 9.75 -18.99
CA GLY A 79 -1.70 11.18 -18.85
C GLY A 79 -1.99 11.65 -17.41
N ASN A 80 -1.73 10.83 -16.40
CA ASN A 80 -1.85 11.22 -15.01
C ASN A 80 -0.59 11.97 -14.52
N THR A 81 -0.72 12.66 -13.40
CA THR A 81 0.41 13.17 -12.63
C THR A 81 0.58 12.30 -11.38
N VAL A 82 1.82 12.11 -10.93
CA VAL A 82 2.13 11.21 -9.80
C VAL A 82 3.00 11.94 -8.80
N ALA A 83 2.77 11.70 -7.52
CA ALA A 83 3.71 11.99 -6.44
C ALA A 83 3.78 10.77 -5.50
N TYR A 84 4.94 10.59 -4.88
CA TYR A 84 5.17 9.49 -3.95
C TYR A 84 5.10 9.99 -2.52
N VAL A 85 4.50 9.21 -1.64
CA VAL A 85 4.43 9.51 -0.20
C VAL A 85 5.12 8.38 0.56
N THR A 86 6.04 8.74 1.44
CA THR A 86 6.75 7.78 2.28
C THR A 86 7.18 8.44 3.59
N ASP A 87 7.85 7.72 4.48
CA ASP A 87 8.37 8.25 5.74
C ASP A 87 9.90 8.40 5.75
N ALA A 88 10.41 9.04 6.80
CA ALA A 88 11.83 9.37 6.93
C ALA A 88 12.79 8.20 6.64
N PRO A 89 12.58 6.95 7.13
CA PRO A 89 13.46 5.83 6.81
C PRO A 89 13.58 5.54 5.32
N CYS A 90 12.49 5.71 4.56
CA CYS A 90 12.41 5.34 3.14
C CYS A 90 12.69 6.51 2.19
N MET A 91 12.80 7.76 2.69
CA MET A 91 12.98 8.96 1.86
C MET A 91 14.20 8.88 0.94
N THR A 92 15.33 8.42 1.45
CA THR A 92 16.58 8.37 0.67
C THR A 92 16.47 7.41 -0.50
N SER A 93 15.95 6.22 -0.27
CA SER A 93 15.77 5.20 -1.32
C SER A 93 14.72 5.65 -2.33
N MET A 94 13.60 6.22 -1.87
CA MET A 94 12.55 6.67 -2.77
C MET A 94 13.02 7.82 -3.67
N ARG A 95 13.69 8.85 -3.12
CA ARG A 95 14.25 9.96 -3.90
C ARG A 95 15.30 9.51 -4.92
N ALA A 96 16.06 8.47 -4.61
CA ALA A 96 17.09 7.95 -5.53
C ALA A 96 16.51 7.35 -6.82
N ILE A 97 15.25 6.89 -6.80
CA ILE A 97 14.62 6.20 -7.93
C ILE A 97 13.43 6.95 -8.53
N ALA A 98 12.89 7.95 -7.83
CA ALA A 98 11.72 8.72 -8.27
C ALA A 98 12.01 9.65 -9.46
N GLY A 99 13.30 9.87 -9.81
CA GLY A 99 13.68 10.83 -10.85
C GLY A 99 13.32 12.26 -10.46
N ASP A 100 12.57 12.94 -11.34
CA ASP A 100 12.11 14.32 -11.10
C ASP A 100 10.72 14.39 -10.44
N ASP A 101 10.11 13.24 -10.12
CA ASP A 101 8.81 13.21 -9.48
C ASP A 101 8.90 13.66 -8.01
N GLU A 102 7.83 14.27 -7.54
CA GLU A 102 7.71 14.75 -6.16
C GLU A 102 7.70 13.57 -5.19
N VAL A 103 8.54 13.65 -4.13
CA VAL A 103 8.56 12.71 -3.01
C VAL A 103 8.26 13.46 -1.72
N ILE A 104 7.14 13.12 -1.11
CA ILE A 104 6.57 13.78 0.06
C ILE A 104 6.89 12.93 1.29
N GLU A 105 7.50 13.55 2.30
CA GLU A 105 7.72 12.92 3.59
C GLU A 105 6.49 13.05 4.47
N PHE A 106 5.93 11.92 4.87
CA PHE A 106 4.89 11.87 5.89
C PHE A 106 5.56 11.71 7.28
N PRO A 107 5.28 12.58 8.26
CA PRO A 107 5.99 12.54 9.54
C PRO A 107 5.61 11.31 10.37
N ILE A 108 6.61 10.73 11.06
CA ILE A 108 6.37 9.72 12.10
C ILE A 108 5.99 10.47 13.38
N THR A 109 4.71 10.45 13.72
CA THR A 109 4.18 11.22 14.85
C THR A 109 2.95 10.53 15.46
N THR A 110 2.20 11.21 16.33
CA THR A 110 0.98 10.67 16.97
C THR A 110 -0.15 10.48 15.96
N HIS A 111 -1.14 9.64 16.29
CA HIS A 111 -2.33 9.44 15.45
C HIS A 111 -3.07 10.75 15.15
N ASN A 112 -3.25 11.62 16.15
CA ASN A 112 -3.97 12.88 15.96
C ASN A 112 -3.24 13.84 15.01
N GLU A 113 -1.93 13.95 15.14
CA GLU A 113 -1.12 14.77 14.25
C GLU A 113 -1.05 14.18 12.84
N SER A 114 -0.95 12.85 12.72
CA SER A 114 -0.98 12.15 11.43
C SER A 114 -2.32 12.30 10.73
N LEU A 115 -3.43 12.22 11.46
CA LEU A 115 -4.78 12.45 10.92
C LEU A 115 -4.91 13.86 10.34
N LYS A 116 -4.41 14.86 11.07
CA LYS A 116 -4.39 16.25 10.59
C LYS A 116 -3.49 16.41 9.36
N PHE A 117 -2.29 15.83 9.40
CA PHE A 117 -1.35 15.90 8.28
C PHE A 117 -1.93 15.23 7.03
N ALA A 118 -2.55 14.07 7.18
CA ALA A 118 -3.25 13.38 6.08
C ALA A 118 -4.34 14.27 5.47
N HIS A 119 -5.17 14.90 6.30
CA HIS A 119 -6.21 15.82 5.85
C HIS A 119 -5.62 17.01 5.05
N ASP A 120 -4.58 17.66 5.60
CA ASP A 120 -3.95 18.82 4.97
C ASP A 120 -3.28 18.43 3.64
N LEU A 121 -2.59 17.27 3.61
CA LEU A 121 -1.95 16.73 2.40
C LEU A 121 -2.98 16.40 1.31
N LEU A 122 -4.08 15.76 1.65
CA LEU A 122 -5.17 15.46 0.71
C LEU A 122 -5.81 16.75 0.19
N ALA A 123 -5.98 17.75 1.02
CA ALA A 123 -6.53 19.05 0.61
C ALA A 123 -5.57 19.81 -0.33
N GLU A 124 -4.26 19.78 -0.06
CA GLU A 124 -3.23 20.46 -0.86
C GLU A 124 -3.08 19.80 -2.24
N HIS A 125 -2.99 18.47 -2.28
CA HIS A 125 -2.72 17.75 -3.51
C HIS A 125 -3.97 17.36 -4.30
N ALA A 126 -5.14 17.34 -3.65
CA ALA A 126 -6.44 16.96 -4.24
C ALA A 126 -6.34 15.74 -5.16
N PRO A 127 -5.79 14.59 -4.68
CA PRO A 127 -5.59 13.43 -5.52
C PRO A 127 -6.92 12.87 -6.03
N SER A 128 -6.90 12.29 -7.23
CA SER A 128 -8.05 11.58 -7.80
C SER A 128 -8.14 10.14 -7.30
N ALA A 129 -6.99 9.55 -6.93
CA ALA A 129 -6.90 8.22 -6.31
C ALA A 129 -5.62 8.08 -5.48
N LEU A 130 -5.62 7.09 -4.59
CA LEU A 130 -4.46 6.67 -3.79
C LEU A 130 -4.06 5.25 -4.18
N ILE A 131 -2.76 4.98 -4.16
CA ILE A 131 -2.22 3.62 -4.27
C ILE A 131 -1.30 3.38 -3.08
N SER A 132 -1.46 2.25 -2.41
CA SER A 132 -0.50 1.74 -1.43
C SER A 132 0.20 0.52 -1.99
N ILE A 133 1.52 0.48 -1.89
CA ILE A 133 2.30 -0.69 -2.25
C ILE A 133 3.35 -0.96 -1.17
N GLU A 134 3.30 -2.18 -0.60
CA GLU A 134 4.18 -2.63 0.48
C GLU A 134 4.29 -1.59 1.61
N ARG A 135 3.14 -1.16 2.12
CA ARG A 135 3.06 -0.22 3.24
C ARG A 135 2.23 -0.78 4.36
N ALA A 136 2.80 -0.88 5.56
CA ALA A 136 2.08 -1.35 6.72
C ALA A 136 0.87 -0.46 7.05
N GLY A 137 -0.24 -1.10 7.36
CA GLY A 137 -1.46 -0.48 7.85
C GLY A 137 -1.69 -0.72 9.33
N LEU A 138 -2.63 0.01 9.89
CA LEU A 138 -3.03 -0.04 11.29
C LEU A 138 -3.64 -1.39 11.63
N VAL A 139 -3.25 -2.01 12.75
CA VAL A 139 -3.95 -3.16 13.33
C VAL A 139 -4.96 -2.74 14.40
N GLY A 140 -5.76 -3.70 14.89
CA GLY A 140 -6.92 -3.41 15.74
C GLY A 140 -6.64 -2.67 17.05
N ASP A 141 -5.43 -2.73 17.58
CA ASP A 141 -5.03 -2.06 18.82
C ASP A 141 -4.36 -0.69 18.62
N GLY A 142 -4.28 -0.22 17.39
CA GLY A 142 -3.69 1.08 17.08
C GLY A 142 -2.18 1.05 16.83
N THR A 143 -1.59 -0.12 16.69
CA THR A 143 -0.16 -0.30 16.39
C THR A 143 0.08 -0.71 14.93
N TYR A 144 1.34 -0.73 14.52
CA TYR A 144 1.79 -1.22 13.21
C TYR A 144 2.70 -2.42 13.43
N ARG A 145 2.34 -3.55 12.88
CA ARG A 145 3.04 -4.83 13.10
C ARG A 145 3.53 -5.42 11.79
N ASN A 146 4.68 -6.08 11.86
CA ASN A 146 5.13 -6.90 10.75
C ASN A 146 4.34 -8.23 10.72
N TRP A 147 4.52 -9.03 9.67
CA TRP A 147 3.84 -10.31 9.50
C TRP A 147 4.06 -11.33 10.65
N LYS A 148 5.09 -11.12 11.51
CA LYS A 148 5.34 -11.90 12.73
C LYS A 148 4.68 -11.31 13.98
N GLY A 149 3.87 -10.28 13.85
CA GLY A 149 3.22 -9.60 14.97
C GLY A 149 4.13 -8.68 15.78
N LEU A 150 5.36 -8.40 15.33
CA LEU A 150 6.27 -7.50 16.04
C LEU A 150 5.89 -6.05 15.75
N ASP A 151 5.70 -5.27 16.80
CA ASP A 151 5.40 -3.84 16.74
C ASP A 151 6.63 -3.04 16.25
N PHE A 152 6.43 -2.20 15.26
CA PHE A 152 7.42 -1.25 14.74
C PHE A 152 6.85 0.15 14.52
N SER A 153 5.79 0.49 15.24
CA SER A 153 5.08 1.77 15.16
C SER A 153 5.98 2.99 15.30
N GLU A 154 7.08 2.88 16.05
CA GLU A 154 8.07 3.94 16.22
C GLU A 154 8.84 4.28 14.94
N HIS A 155 8.86 3.36 13.98
CA HIS A 155 9.56 3.49 12.71
C HIS A 155 8.61 3.63 11.51
N ASN A 156 7.29 3.76 11.76
CA ASN A 156 6.28 3.77 10.73
C ASN A 156 5.39 5.02 10.85
N ALA A 157 5.35 5.83 9.78
CA ALA A 157 4.37 6.91 9.70
C ALA A 157 2.96 6.34 9.49
N LYS A 158 1.97 6.99 10.08
CA LYS A 158 0.57 6.55 10.10
C LYS A 158 -0.17 7.04 8.84
N ILE A 159 0.35 6.64 7.68
CA ILE A 159 -0.08 7.11 6.35
C ILE A 159 -1.47 6.59 5.98
N ASP A 160 -1.88 5.48 6.56
CA ASP A 160 -3.20 4.87 6.39
C ASP A 160 -4.35 5.83 6.71
N HIS A 161 -4.15 6.86 7.54
CA HIS A 161 -5.12 7.94 7.72
C HIS A 161 -5.47 8.69 6.42
N MET A 162 -4.64 8.64 5.39
CA MET A 162 -5.01 9.15 4.06
C MET A 162 -6.08 8.27 3.41
N PHE A 163 -5.95 6.96 3.55
CA PHE A 163 -6.86 5.97 2.96
C PHE A 163 -8.23 5.98 3.64
N GLU A 164 -8.28 6.24 4.93
CA GLU A 164 -9.54 6.42 5.68
C GLU A 164 -10.32 7.66 5.23
N GLN A 165 -9.65 8.66 4.67
CA GLN A 165 -10.24 9.93 4.27
C GLN A 165 -10.46 10.06 2.75
N HIS A 166 -10.03 9.09 1.94
CA HIS A 166 -10.13 9.15 0.49
C HIS A 166 -10.99 8.00 -0.07
N PRO A 167 -11.97 8.29 -0.97
CA PRO A 167 -12.93 7.28 -1.41
C PRO A 167 -12.39 6.30 -2.45
N TYR A 168 -11.27 6.61 -3.12
CA TYR A 168 -10.73 5.81 -4.22
C TYR A 168 -9.31 5.39 -3.93
N SER A 169 -9.12 4.11 -3.64
CA SER A 169 -7.81 3.57 -3.29
C SER A 169 -7.60 2.15 -3.80
N VAL A 170 -6.33 1.80 -4.01
CA VAL A 170 -5.87 0.45 -4.33
C VAL A 170 -4.74 0.10 -3.38
N GLY A 171 -4.83 -1.06 -2.73
CA GLY A 171 -3.77 -1.62 -1.89
C GLY A 171 -3.08 -2.80 -2.57
N ILE A 172 -1.76 -2.86 -2.49
CA ILE A 172 -0.90 -3.95 -2.97
C ILE A 172 0.01 -4.37 -1.81
N GLY A 173 -0.04 -5.63 -1.46
CA GLY A 173 0.77 -6.22 -0.38
C GLY A 173 0.76 -7.73 -0.44
N ASP A 174 1.63 -8.38 0.33
CA ASP A 174 1.84 -9.82 0.29
C ASP A 174 1.91 -10.51 1.67
N GLY A 175 1.68 -9.77 2.77
CA GLY A 175 1.85 -10.27 4.14
C GLY A 175 0.61 -10.19 5.04
N GLY A 176 -0.48 -9.57 4.58
CA GLY A 176 -1.71 -9.42 5.37
C GLY A 176 -1.70 -8.25 6.36
N ASN A 177 -0.57 -7.56 6.50
CA ASN A 177 -0.37 -6.42 7.40
C ASN A 177 -0.26 -5.07 6.65
N GLU A 178 -0.43 -5.05 5.33
CA GLU A 178 -0.35 -3.87 4.48
C GLU A 178 -1.72 -3.20 4.32
N ILE A 179 -1.69 -1.90 4.00
CA ILE A 179 -2.88 -1.12 3.64
C ILE A 179 -3.60 -1.79 2.46
N GLY A 180 -4.92 -1.94 2.57
CA GLY A 180 -5.77 -2.66 1.63
C GLY A 180 -6.14 -4.06 2.13
N MET A 181 -5.31 -4.71 2.96
CA MET A 181 -5.58 -6.03 3.51
C MET A 181 -6.74 -6.04 4.51
N GLY A 182 -7.14 -4.86 5.01
CA GLY A 182 -8.35 -4.70 5.81
C GLY A 182 -9.61 -5.24 5.14
N ASN A 183 -9.66 -5.27 3.81
CA ASN A 183 -10.76 -5.89 3.05
C ASN A 183 -10.88 -7.39 3.33
N MET A 184 -9.78 -8.06 3.68
CA MET A 184 -9.70 -9.50 3.94
C MET A 184 -9.44 -9.84 5.41
N ARG A 185 -9.50 -8.86 6.33
CA ARG A 185 -9.19 -9.03 7.76
C ARG A 185 -9.97 -10.15 8.46
N HIS A 186 -11.14 -10.50 7.93
CA HIS A 186 -11.98 -11.56 8.48
C HIS A 186 -11.59 -12.97 8.01
N VAL A 187 -10.68 -13.07 7.03
CA VAL A 187 -10.20 -14.33 6.45
C VAL A 187 -8.74 -14.58 6.78
N ILE A 188 -7.93 -13.51 6.79
CA ILE A 188 -6.47 -13.58 6.96
C ILE A 188 -6.05 -14.42 8.17
N PRO A 189 -6.67 -14.29 9.38
CA PRO A 189 -6.29 -15.09 10.54
C PRO A 189 -6.49 -16.60 10.41
N ASP A 190 -7.33 -17.03 9.47
CA ASP A 190 -7.61 -18.45 9.22
C ASP A 190 -6.63 -19.07 8.20
N ILE A 191 -5.72 -18.28 7.62
CA ILE A 191 -4.76 -18.74 6.62
C ILE A 191 -3.40 -18.94 7.27
N GLU A 192 -2.84 -20.14 7.08
CA GLU A 192 -1.51 -20.47 7.58
C GLU A 192 -0.45 -19.49 7.05
N ASN A 193 0.47 -19.07 7.92
CA ASN A 193 1.54 -18.12 7.69
C ASN A 193 1.12 -16.64 7.51
N LEU A 194 -0.16 -16.30 7.61
CA LEU A 194 -0.60 -14.90 7.69
C LEU A 194 -0.80 -14.46 9.14
N PRO A 195 -0.83 -13.15 9.44
CA PRO A 195 -0.92 -12.65 10.81
C PRO A 195 -2.28 -12.94 11.47
N ASP A 196 -2.26 -13.24 12.76
CA ASP A 196 -3.48 -13.37 13.58
C ASP A 196 -4.22 -12.03 13.76
N ASP A 197 -3.48 -10.92 13.71
CA ASP A 197 -4.00 -9.55 13.84
C ASP A 197 -3.61 -8.75 12.59
N PRO A 198 -4.41 -8.88 11.51
CA PRO A 198 -4.10 -8.25 10.23
C PRO A 198 -4.40 -6.76 10.22
N CYS A 199 -3.95 -6.09 9.17
CA CYS A 199 -4.29 -4.70 8.90
C CYS A 199 -5.81 -4.49 8.88
N THR A 200 -6.27 -3.35 9.41
CA THR A 200 -7.69 -2.95 9.42
C THR A 200 -8.02 -1.94 8.32
N THR A 201 -7.01 -1.30 7.73
CA THR A 201 -7.18 -0.27 6.68
C THR A 201 -7.51 -0.92 5.34
N THR A 202 -8.61 -0.49 4.74
CA THR A 202 -9.18 -1.01 3.48
C THR A 202 -8.69 -0.22 2.26
#